data_726d272ded16cceaabaf533d5f002032
#
_entry.id   726d272ded16cceaabaf533d5f002032
#
_cell.length_a   1.000
_cell.length_b   1.000
_cell.length_c   1.000
_cell.angle_alpha   90.00
_cell.angle_beta   90.00
_cell.angle_gamma   90.00
#
_symmetry.space_group_name_H-M   'P 1'
#
loop_
_entity.id
_entity.type
_entity.pdbx_description
1 polymer ?
#
loop_
_entity_poly.entity_id
_entity_poly.type
_entity_poly.pdbx_seq_one_letter_code
_entity_poly.pdbx_strand_id
1 'polypeptide(L)'
;MSDPPPASLLTLRGIGKSFFGVRVLDGVDLDVAPGEVHAVVGENGAGKSTLMKIASGGYAPDEGTVEVAGEPRVFRGPRDAQRAGVGIIHQEFNLLPERTVAENVYLGHEPVRRGLVDRGAMLDRTSRLLASIGETTLAADAQVGRLGVAQQQVVEIAKALALDARLLIMDEPTAALADHEVELLYGLVRRLQQRGIGLLYVSHRLTEVFDLSGRITVLKDGRRVTTVDTADTTTDTLVRHMVGRELSSYYPDRARPADLGPVRLTARDAGNRKLRGIDVELRAGEVLGVGGLQGAGRSALARALFGVDPFTTGEVTLDGRTVRLRSPRTAMRAGIAYVTEDRKGEGIVPRQSVLDNALLASRAVFAARSGRAARTARVRELLAAVEVRAAGDDQEIRFLSGGNQQKVVLARWLALDPQVLLFDEPTRGIDVGAKSAIHDLVRRLARDGAAVLMISSDLPELLGMSDRIVVMRDGRIAGELPAGATEEDVVALAVGHVRAGAQ
;
A
#
# COMPACT_ATOMS: atom_id res chain seq x y z
N MET A 1 -36.73 28.46 3.66
CA MET A 1 -35.75 28.49 4.77
C MET A 1 -35.07 27.14 4.73
N SER A 2 -33.84 27.07 4.26
CA SER A 2 -33.03 25.84 4.32
C SER A 2 -32.73 25.57 5.79
N ASP A 3 -32.96 24.33 6.23
CA ASP A 3 -32.55 23.87 7.54
C ASP A 3 -31.07 24.22 7.79
N PRO A 4 -30.73 24.65 9.02
CA PRO A 4 -29.33 24.87 9.36
C PRO A 4 -28.55 23.56 9.11
N PRO A 5 -27.33 23.64 8.56
CA PRO A 5 -26.54 22.43 8.33
C PRO A 5 -26.41 21.65 9.64
N PRO A 6 -26.50 20.32 9.63
CA PRO A 6 -26.36 19.51 10.83
C PRO A 6 -25.05 19.87 11.54
N ALA A 7 -25.13 20.06 12.86
CA ALA A 7 -23.96 20.44 13.66
C ALA A 7 -22.84 19.40 13.45
N SER A 8 -21.68 19.83 12.94
CA SER A 8 -20.54 18.96 12.68
C SER A 8 -20.08 18.23 13.96
N LEU A 9 -19.72 16.95 13.85
CA LEU A 9 -19.12 16.19 14.95
C LEU A 9 -17.71 16.66 15.22
N LEU A 10 -16.97 17.01 14.18
CA LEU A 10 -15.62 17.56 14.26
C LEU A 10 -15.52 18.76 13.33
N THR A 11 -14.92 19.84 13.83
CA THR A 11 -14.54 20.99 13.01
C THR A 11 -13.12 21.39 13.35
N LEU A 12 -12.27 21.42 12.33
CA LEU A 12 -10.90 21.92 12.39
C LEU A 12 -10.86 23.23 11.61
N ARG A 13 -10.37 24.31 12.22
CA ARG A 13 -10.30 25.63 11.58
C ARG A 13 -8.90 26.20 11.67
N GLY A 14 -8.31 26.51 10.52
CA GLY A 14 -7.02 27.18 10.42
C GLY A 14 -5.87 26.40 11.07
N ILE A 15 -5.93 25.07 11.05
CA ILE A 15 -4.96 24.23 11.76
C ILE A 15 -3.57 24.41 11.19
N GLY A 16 -2.66 24.88 12.04
CA GLY A 16 -1.23 24.97 11.77
C GLY A 16 -0.40 24.11 12.72
N LYS A 17 0.67 23.48 12.18
CA LYS A 17 1.61 22.69 12.98
C LYS A 17 3.00 22.69 12.38
N SER A 18 4.01 22.92 13.24
CA SER A 18 5.42 22.84 12.86
C SER A 18 6.17 21.87 13.77
N PHE A 19 7.18 21.20 13.23
CA PHE A 19 8.12 20.37 13.98
C PHE A 19 9.55 20.80 13.63
N PHE A 20 10.35 21.10 14.64
CA PHE A 20 11.75 21.50 14.47
C PHE A 20 11.95 22.63 13.46
N GLY A 21 11.02 23.60 13.41
CA GLY A 21 11.04 24.74 12.49
C GLY A 21 10.49 24.43 11.07
N VAL A 22 10.10 23.20 10.79
CA VAL A 22 9.48 22.80 9.51
C VAL A 22 7.96 22.85 9.64
N ARG A 23 7.29 23.67 8.83
CA ARG A 23 5.81 23.74 8.74
C ARG A 23 5.28 22.47 8.09
N VAL A 24 4.43 21.71 8.80
CA VAL A 24 3.84 20.45 8.34
C VAL A 24 2.35 20.63 8.00
N LEU A 25 1.66 21.52 8.72
CA LEU A 25 0.29 21.95 8.40
C LEU A 25 0.22 23.47 8.42
N ASP A 26 -0.50 24.02 7.45
CA ASP A 26 -0.61 25.46 7.23
C ASP A 26 -2.05 25.85 6.88
N GLY A 27 -2.78 26.29 7.91
CA GLY A 27 -4.14 26.82 7.78
C GLY A 27 -5.19 25.81 7.28
N VAL A 28 -5.13 24.56 7.73
CA VAL A 28 -6.03 23.49 7.26
C VAL A 28 -7.39 23.59 7.94
N ASP A 29 -8.44 23.63 7.12
CA ASP A 29 -9.85 23.51 7.54
C ASP A 29 -10.39 22.15 7.13
N LEU A 30 -11.17 21.51 8.02
CA LEU A 30 -11.87 20.26 7.76
C LEU A 30 -13.07 20.14 8.72
N ASP A 31 -14.18 19.62 8.24
CA ASP A 31 -15.33 19.29 9.05
C ASP A 31 -15.86 17.90 8.73
N VAL A 32 -16.50 17.25 9.72
CA VAL A 32 -17.14 15.94 9.57
C VAL A 32 -18.52 16.00 10.19
N ALA A 33 -19.56 15.64 9.42
CA ALA A 33 -20.94 15.59 9.89
C ALA A 33 -21.29 14.24 10.54
N PRO A 34 -22.38 14.16 11.33
CA PRO A 34 -22.90 12.89 11.83
C PRO A 34 -23.27 11.94 10.68
N GLY A 35 -22.83 10.68 10.76
CA GLY A 35 -23.10 9.67 9.73
C GLY A 35 -22.41 9.93 8.39
N GLU A 36 -21.42 10.82 8.37
CA GLU A 36 -20.61 11.07 7.19
C GLU A 36 -19.36 10.19 7.19
N VAL A 37 -18.99 9.65 6.04
CA VAL A 37 -17.65 9.15 5.76
C VAL A 37 -16.91 10.23 4.96
N HIS A 38 -16.01 10.95 5.61
CA HIS A 38 -15.19 11.98 5.01
C HIS A 38 -13.78 11.45 4.76
N ALA A 39 -13.40 11.34 3.49
CA ALA A 39 -12.06 10.86 3.14
C ALA A 39 -11.04 12.02 3.16
N VAL A 40 -9.82 11.71 3.62
CA VAL A 40 -8.66 12.60 3.50
C VAL A 40 -7.59 11.90 2.68
N VAL A 41 -7.30 12.49 1.53
CA VAL A 41 -6.31 11.97 0.58
C VAL A 41 -5.17 12.96 0.38
N GLY A 42 -4.06 12.49 -0.16
CA GLY A 42 -2.88 13.31 -0.44
C GLY A 42 -1.62 12.45 -0.45
N GLU A 43 -0.52 12.99 -0.94
CA GLU A 43 0.78 12.31 -0.96
C GLU A 43 1.33 12.05 0.47
N ASN A 44 2.35 11.17 0.56
CA ASN A 44 3.08 11.02 1.82
C ASN A 44 3.82 12.32 2.14
N GLY A 45 3.70 12.75 3.40
CA GLY A 45 4.21 14.03 3.82
C GLY A 45 3.24 15.21 3.63
N ALA A 46 2.07 15.00 3.01
CA ALA A 46 1.05 16.04 2.85
C ALA A 46 0.42 16.52 4.18
N GLY A 47 0.75 15.90 5.32
CA GLY A 47 0.26 16.29 6.63
C GLY A 47 -0.91 15.47 7.17
N LYS A 48 -1.42 14.46 6.43
CA LYS A 48 -2.58 13.64 6.82
C LYS A 48 -2.49 13.08 8.23
N SER A 49 -1.44 12.30 8.54
CA SER A 49 -1.26 11.68 9.86
C SER A 49 -1.06 12.73 10.97
N THR A 50 -0.49 13.90 10.66
CA THR A 50 -0.38 15.00 11.62
C THR A 50 -1.76 15.59 11.92
N LEU A 51 -2.59 15.80 10.90
CA LEU A 51 -3.97 16.28 11.05
C LEU A 51 -4.80 15.28 11.88
N MET A 52 -4.68 13.95 11.60
CA MET A 52 -5.35 12.90 12.38
C MET A 52 -4.92 12.92 13.86
N LYS A 53 -3.62 13.08 14.12
CA LYS A 53 -3.08 13.16 15.49
C LYS A 53 -3.57 14.41 16.23
N ILE A 54 -3.79 15.53 15.53
CA ILE A 54 -4.39 16.72 16.13
C ILE A 54 -5.87 16.45 16.43
N ALA A 55 -6.62 15.92 15.49
CA ALA A 55 -8.03 15.59 15.67
C ALA A 55 -8.28 14.57 16.79
N SER A 56 -7.33 13.65 17.02
CA SER A 56 -7.37 12.62 18.08
C SER A 56 -6.68 13.03 19.40
N GLY A 57 -6.20 14.29 19.50
CA GLY A 57 -5.52 14.78 20.71
C GLY A 57 -4.10 14.24 20.91
N GLY A 58 -3.50 13.59 19.93
CA GLY A 58 -2.11 13.14 19.97
C GLY A 58 -1.08 14.28 19.87
N TYR A 59 -1.47 15.36 19.17
CA TYR A 59 -0.72 16.62 19.12
C TYR A 59 -1.63 17.81 19.38
N ALA A 60 -1.12 18.82 20.06
CA ALA A 60 -1.79 20.13 20.09
C ALA A 60 -1.44 20.89 18.79
N PRO A 61 -2.40 21.58 18.15
CA PRO A 61 -2.10 22.50 17.06
C PRO A 61 -1.28 23.69 17.59
N ASP A 62 -0.44 24.29 16.75
CA ASP A 62 0.28 25.51 17.06
C ASP A 62 -0.60 26.73 16.75
N GLU A 63 -1.50 26.60 15.77
CA GLU A 63 -2.46 27.59 15.32
C GLU A 63 -3.79 26.93 15.00
N GLY A 64 -4.87 27.70 15.07
CA GLY A 64 -6.21 27.23 14.75
C GLY A 64 -6.97 26.63 15.95
N THR A 65 -8.16 26.10 15.68
CA THR A 65 -9.07 25.56 16.70
C THR A 65 -9.61 24.20 16.31
N VAL A 66 -9.83 23.37 17.34
CA VAL A 66 -10.52 22.07 17.23
C VAL A 66 -11.85 22.21 17.97
N GLU A 67 -12.95 21.87 17.29
CA GLU A 67 -14.30 21.83 17.88
C GLU A 67 -14.86 20.42 17.75
N VAL A 68 -15.48 19.91 18.82
CA VAL A 68 -16.18 18.62 18.82
C VAL A 68 -17.62 18.86 19.24
N ALA A 69 -18.55 18.43 18.41
CA ALA A 69 -20.00 18.66 18.58
C ALA A 69 -20.36 20.16 18.80
N GLY A 70 -19.65 21.04 18.09
CA GLY A 70 -19.85 22.50 18.17
C GLY A 70 -19.17 23.18 19.35
N GLU A 71 -18.46 22.45 20.21
CA GLU A 71 -17.76 23.00 21.36
C GLU A 71 -16.24 23.06 21.13
N PRO A 72 -15.59 24.21 21.28
CA PRO A 72 -14.13 24.31 21.22
C PRO A 72 -13.48 23.43 22.27
N ARG A 73 -12.46 22.65 21.85
CA ARG A 73 -11.73 21.72 22.71
C ARG A 73 -10.23 21.96 22.63
N VAL A 74 -9.58 21.87 23.76
CA VAL A 74 -8.13 21.83 23.88
C VAL A 74 -7.76 20.49 24.49
N PHE A 75 -7.25 19.58 23.68
CA PHE A 75 -6.86 18.25 24.13
C PHE A 75 -5.46 18.28 24.76
N ARG A 76 -5.33 17.78 25.99
CA ARG A 76 -4.06 17.56 26.67
C ARG A 76 -3.44 16.21 26.33
N GLY A 77 -4.21 15.35 25.67
CA GLY A 77 -3.80 14.03 25.22
C GLY A 77 -4.95 13.23 24.62
N PRO A 78 -4.69 12.03 24.06
CA PRO A 78 -5.70 11.20 23.42
C PRO A 78 -6.90 10.84 24.29
N ARG A 79 -6.72 10.72 25.62
CA ARG A 79 -7.83 10.43 26.55
C ARG A 79 -8.87 11.55 26.59
N ASP A 80 -8.46 12.80 26.38
CA ASP A 80 -9.40 13.92 26.36
C ASP A 80 -10.25 13.90 25.09
N ALA A 81 -9.64 13.55 23.95
CA ALA A 81 -10.36 13.35 22.69
C ALA A 81 -11.34 12.16 22.78
N GLN A 82 -10.92 11.05 23.39
CA GLN A 82 -11.80 9.89 23.64
C GLN A 82 -13.02 10.26 24.50
N ARG A 83 -12.83 11.03 25.58
CA ARG A 83 -13.93 11.53 26.41
C ARG A 83 -14.87 12.48 25.67
N ALA A 84 -14.36 13.19 24.67
CA ALA A 84 -15.15 14.04 23.78
C ALA A 84 -15.87 13.24 22.67
N GLY A 85 -15.68 11.91 22.61
CA GLY A 85 -16.31 11.01 21.64
C GLY A 85 -15.53 10.85 20.34
N VAL A 86 -14.20 11.14 20.34
CA VAL A 86 -13.32 10.93 19.18
C VAL A 86 -12.45 9.68 19.41
N GLY A 87 -12.69 8.62 18.64
CA GLY A 87 -11.89 7.41 18.61
C GLY A 87 -10.90 7.42 17.44
N ILE A 88 -9.74 6.77 17.61
CA ILE A 88 -8.78 6.58 16.52
C ILE A 88 -8.42 5.10 16.40
N ILE A 89 -8.39 4.62 15.17
CA ILE A 89 -7.94 3.30 14.77
C ILE A 89 -6.67 3.50 13.97
N HIS A 90 -5.57 2.97 14.48
CA HIS A 90 -4.24 3.11 13.91
C HIS A 90 -4.01 2.06 12.82
N GLN A 91 -3.06 2.34 11.94
CA GLN A 91 -2.59 1.42 10.90
C GLN A 91 -2.02 0.11 11.47
N GLU A 92 -1.33 0.18 12.62
CA GLU A 92 -0.86 -0.99 13.38
C GLU A 92 -1.77 -1.24 14.56
N PHE A 93 -2.14 -2.50 14.80
CA PHE A 93 -3.04 -2.86 15.90
C PHE A 93 -2.41 -2.61 17.27
N ASN A 94 -3.15 -1.96 18.14
CA ASN A 94 -2.80 -1.74 19.54
C ASN A 94 -3.54 -2.72 20.46
N LEU A 95 -3.53 -4.00 20.09
CA LEU A 95 -4.17 -5.09 20.82
C LEU A 95 -3.15 -5.90 21.60
N LEU A 96 -3.58 -6.46 22.73
CA LEU A 96 -2.82 -7.40 23.54
C LEU A 96 -3.14 -8.82 23.08
N PRO A 97 -2.23 -9.52 22.36
CA PRO A 97 -2.53 -10.81 21.74
C PRO A 97 -2.88 -11.91 22.77
N GLU A 98 -2.30 -11.82 23.95
CA GLU A 98 -2.49 -12.79 25.05
C GLU A 98 -3.80 -12.60 25.82
N ARG A 99 -4.53 -11.51 25.53
CA ARG A 99 -5.79 -11.16 26.17
C ARG A 99 -6.98 -11.53 25.30
N THR A 100 -8.15 -11.65 25.95
CA THR A 100 -9.41 -11.90 25.24
C THR A 100 -9.91 -10.64 24.52
N VAL A 101 -10.88 -10.80 23.63
CA VAL A 101 -11.57 -9.69 22.95
C VAL A 101 -12.15 -8.72 23.98
N ALA A 102 -12.89 -9.22 24.98
CA ALA A 102 -13.49 -8.38 26.01
C ALA A 102 -12.44 -7.64 26.86
N GLU A 103 -11.32 -8.29 27.21
CA GLU A 103 -10.23 -7.64 27.94
C GLU A 103 -9.53 -6.56 27.09
N ASN A 104 -9.44 -6.73 25.78
CA ASN A 104 -8.92 -5.68 24.89
C ASN A 104 -9.90 -4.52 24.73
N VAL A 105 -11.19 -4.81 24.53
CA VAL A 105 -12.25 -3.80 24.38
C VAL A 105 -12.35 -2.90 25.60
N TYR A 106 -12.27 -3.44 26.80
CA TYR A 106 -12.40 -2.68 28.05
C TYR A 106 -11.08 -2.33 28.73
N LEU A 107 -9.94 -2.47 28.05
CA LEU A 107 -8.62 -2.18 28.61
C LEU A 107 -8.53 -0.74 29.16
N GLY A 108 -8.31 -0.63 30.49
CA GLY A 108 -8.16 0.65 31.19
C GLY A 108 -9.46 1.35 31.55
N HIS A 109 -10.63 0.71 31.31
CA HIS A 109 -11.97 1.16 31.73
C HIS A 109 -12.89 -0.03 32.04
N GLU A 110 -12.31 -1.05 32.63
CA GLU A 110 -12.99 -2.29 32.98
C GLU A 110 -14.21 -2.01 33.92
N PRO A 111 -15.37 -2.64 33.69
CA PRO A 111 -16.48 -2.54 34.60
C PRO A 111 -16.11 -3.13 35.96
N VAL A 112 -16.39 -2.39 37.04
CA VAL A 112 -16.03 -2.75 38.41
C VAL A 112 -17.29 -3.01 39.22
N ARG A 113 -17.30 -4.11 39.98
CA ARG A 113 -18.33 -4.47 41.00
C ARG A 113 -17.66 -4.76 42.33
N ARG A 114 -18.04 -4.02 43.36
CA ARG A 114 -17.45 -4.16 44.73
C ARG A 114 -15.91 -4.06 44.77
N GLY A 115 -15.34 -3.20 43.94
CA GLY A 115 -13.88 -2.99 43.89
C GLY A 115 -13.08 -3.99 43.06
N LEU A 116 -13.75 -5.00 42.46
CA LEU A 116 -13.12 -5.98 41.58
C LEU A 116 -13.68 -5.88 40.17
N VAL A 117 -12.86 -6.29 39.18
CA VAL A 117 -13.29 -6.32 37.77
C VAL A 117 -14.45 -7.28 37.58
N ASP A 118 -15.56 -6.81 37.05
CA ASP A 118 -16.74 -7.61 36.70
C ASP A 118 -16.58 -8.24 35.31
N ARG A 119 -15.95 -9.41 35.29
CA ARG A 119 -15.71 -10.15 34.04
C ARG A 119 -16.98 -10.55 33.31
N GLY A 120 -18.04 -10.89 34.07
CA GLY A 120 -19.33 -11.26 33.49
C GLY A 120 -19.97 -10.11 32.77
N ALA A 121 -20.01 -8.91 33.39
CA ALA A 121 -20.50 -7.69 32.76
C ALA A 121 -19.65 -7.28 31.55
N MET A 122 -18.34 -7.49 31.62
CA MET A 122 -17.41 -7.19 30.51
C MET A 122 -17.70 -8.07 29.29
N LEU A 123 -17.84 -9.39 29.47
CA LEU A 123 -18.18 -10.33 28.40
C LEU A 123 -19.55 -10.02 27.77
N ASP A 124 -20.57 -9.83 28.62
CA ASP A 124 -21.93 -9.54 28.16
C ASP A 124 -22.02 -8.22 27.37
N ARG A 125 -21.42 -7.14 27.88
CA ARG A 125 -21.37 -5.86 27.19
C ARG A 125 -20.62 -5.95 25.85
N THR A 126 -19.48 -6.68 25.80
CA THR A 126 -18.71 -6.91 24.57
C THR A 126 -19.55 -7.67 23.55
N SER A 127 -20.21 -8.76 23.94
CA SER A 127 -21.06 -9.54 23.04
C SER A 127 -22.20 -8.70 22.46
N ARG A 128 -22.86 -7.87 23.30
CA ARG A 128 -23.90 -6.93 22.80
C ARG A 128 -23.33 -5.88 21.86
N LEU A 129 -22.15 -5.34 22.15
CA LEU A 129 -21.49 -4.36 21.30
C LEU A 129 -21.14 -4.96 19.93
N LEU A 130 -20.53 -6.14 19.90
CA LEU A 130 -20.20 -6.85 18.65
C LEU A 130 -21.46 -7.15 17.83
N ALA A 131 -22.52 -7.68 18.47
CA ALA A 131 -23.80 -7.92 17.79
C ALA A 131 -24.41 -6.62 17.25
N SER A 132 -24.26 -5.50 17.95
CA SER A 132 -24.79 -4.20 17.51
C SER A 132 -24.13 -3.67 16.24
N ILE A 133 -22.89 -4.07 15.95
CA ILE A 133 -22.17 -3.72 14.71
C ILE A 133 -22.26 -4.82 13.66
N GLY A 134 -23.10 -5.85 13.91
CA GLY A 134 -23.35 -6.95 12.97
C GLY A 134 -22.27 -8.03 12.97
N GLU A 135 -21.41 -8.05 14.00
CA GLU A 135 -20.44 -9.13 14.19
C GLU A 135 -20.99 -10.14 15.19
N THR A 136 -21.34 -11.33 14.69
CA THR A 136 -21.95 -12.39 15.49
C THR A 136 -21.07 -13.64 15.61
N THR A 137 -19.97 -13.69 14.85
CA THR A 137 -19.08 -14.85 14.78
C THR A 137 -17.94 -14.76 15.80
N LEU A 138 -17.62 -13.55 16.24
CA LEU A 138 -16.51 -13.28 17.14
C LEU A 138 -16.95 -13.42 18.60
N ALA A 139 -16.43 -14.43 19.29
CA ALA A 139 -16.71 -14.65 20.72
C ALA A 139 -15.95 -13.62 21.59
N ALA A 140 -16.63 -13.06 22.60
CA ALA A 140 -16.03 -12.07 23.51
C ALA A 140 -14.87 -12.63 24.36
N ASP A 141 -14.84 -13.93 24.61
CA ASP A 141 -13.80 -14.65 25.36
C ASP A 141 -12.69 -15.20 24.46
N ALA A 142 -12.78 -15.05 23.13
CA ALA A 142 -11.74 -15.47 22.20
C ALA A 142 -10.44 -14.72 22.45
N GLN A 143 -9.31 -15.43 22.37
CA GLN A 143 -7.98 -14.84 22.49
C GLN A 143 -7.60 -14.09 21.22
N VAL A 144 -7.22 -12.81 21.32
CA VAL A 144 -6.97 -11.94 20.18
C VAL A 144 -5.83 -12.43 19.28
N GLY A 145 -4.77 -13.01 19.85
CA GLY A 145 -3.64 -13.55 19.07
C GLY A 145 -3.98 -14.73 18.16
N ARG A 146 -5.18 -15.33 18.29
CA ARG A 146 -5.68 -16.41 17.42
C ARG A 146 -6.62 -15.92 16.33
N LEU A 147 -6.96 -14.65 16.33
CA LEU A 147 -7.88 -14.05 15.37
C LEU A 147 -7.18 -13.69 14.06
N GLY A 148 -7.90 -13.80 12.97
CA GLY A 148 -7.48 -13.23 11.68
C GLY A 148 -7.41 -11.70 11.73
N VAL A 149 -6.71 -11.12 10.77
CA VAL A 149 -6.44 -9.66 10.69
C VAL A 149 -7.75 -8.86 10.67
N ALA A 150 -8.72 -9.29 9.89
CA ALA A 150 -10.05 -8.64 9.82
C ALA A 150 -10.79 -8.67 11.16
N GLN A 151 -10.72 -9.79 11.89
CA GLN A 151 -11.34 -9.88 13.21
C GLN A 151 -10.64 -8.98 14.24
N GLN A 152 -9.30 -8.87 14.17
CA GLN A 152 -8.54 -7.93 15.00
C GLN A 152 -8.95 -6.49 14.72
N GLN A 153 -9.21 -6.14 13.44
CA GLN A 153 -9.72 -4.83 13.06
C GLN A 153 -11.09 -4.55 13.70
N VAL A 154 -11.98 -5.54 13.73
CA VAL A 154 -13.29 -5.42 14.42
C VAL A 154 -13.09 -5.18 15.92
N VAL A 155 -12.11 -5.83 16.55
CA VAL A 155 -11.81 -5.62 17.98
C VAL A 155 -11.35 -4.18 18.25
N GLU A 156 -10.48 -3.60 17.39
CA GLU A 156 -10.06 -2.19 17.50
C GLU A 156 -11.25 -1.22 17.37
N ILE A 157 -12.17 -1.48 16.43
CA ILE A 157 -13.38 -0.69 16.26
C ILE A 157 -14.28 -0.83 17.51
N ALA A 158 -14.50 -2.05 17.99
CA ALA A 158 -15.29 -2.30 19.19
C ALA A 158 -14.70 -1.60 20.43
N LYS A 159 -13.37 -1.58 20.58
CA LYS A 159 -12.65 -0.86 21.63
C LYS A 159 -12.94 0.63 21.60
N ALA A 160 -12.92 1.26 20.42
CA ALA A 160 -13.26 2.68 20.30
C ALA A 160 -14.75 2.95 20.61
N LEU A 161 -15.66 2.08 20.15
CA LEU A 161 -17.09 2.20 20.39
C LEU A 161 -17.48 1.96 21.87
N ALA A 162 -16.73 1.13 22.59
CA ALA A 162 -16.95 0.90 24.03
C ALA A 162 -16.71 2.18 24.87
N LEU A 163 -16.03 3.18 24.31
CA LEU A 163 -15.81 4.51 24.87
C LEU A 163 -16.78 5.56 24.33
N ASP A 164 -17.94 5.14 23.80
CA ASP A 164 -19.00 6.02 23.26
C ASP A 164 -18.50 6.94 22.13
N ALA A 165 -17.57 6.46 21.29
CA ALA A 165 -17.09 7.21 20.15
C ALA A 165 -18.21 7.55 19.18
N ARG A 166 -18.35 8.84 18.84
CA ARG A 166 -19.27 9.39 17.85
C ARG A 166 -18.57 9.71 16.53
N LEU A 167 -17.26 9.89 16.58
CA LEU A 167 -16.37 10.06 15.45
C LEU A 167 -15.27 9.01 15.53
N LEU A 168 -15.04 8.29 14.43
CA LEU A 168 -13.91 7.38 14.29
C LEU A 168 -12.94 7.90 13.23
N ILE A 169 -11.70 8.04 13.59
CA ILE A 169 -10.59 8.33 12.70
C ILE A 169 -9.97 6.99 12.31
N MET A 170 -9.92 6.67 11.03
CA MET A 170 -9.34 5.44 10.50
C MET A 170 -8.14 5.77 9.62
N ASP A 171 -6.94 5.38 10.05
CA ASP A 171 -5.69 5.62 9.32
C ASP A 171 -5.26 4.34 8.59
N GLU A 172 -5.48 4.30 7.27
CA GLU A 172 -5.18 3.19 6.36
C GLU A 172 -5.68 1.81 6.86
N PRO A 173 -6.98 1.67 7.20
CA PRO A 173 -7.47 0.49 7.90
C PRO A 173 -7.44 -0.81 7.07
N THR A 174 -7.22 -0.73 5.76
CA THR A 174 -7.17 -1.87 4.82
C THR A 174 -5.76 -2.31 4.48
N ALA A 175 -4.72 -1.62 4.98
CA ALA A 175 -3.32 -1.87 4.55
C ALA A 175 -2.83 -3.31 4.77
N ALA A 176 -3.39 -4.03 5.76
CA ALA A 176 -3.04 -5.40 6.10
C ALA A 176 -4.10 -6.44 5.69
N LEU A 177 -5.22 -6.02 5.09
CA LEU A 177 -6.35 -6.88 4.75
C LEU A 177 -6.23 -7.48 3.35
N ALA A 178 -6.73 -8.71 3.20
CA ALA A 178 -6.97 -9.31 1.88
C ALA A 178 -8.27 -8.73 1.26
N ASP A 179 -8.42 -8.82 -0.06
CA ASP A 179 -9.54 -8.17 -0.78
C ASP A 179 -10.93 -8.59 -0.24
N HIS A 180 -11.13 -9.88 0.09
CA HIS A 180 -12.40 -10.33 0.69
C HIS A 180 -12.63 -9.80 2.10
N GLU A 181 -11.57 -9.48 2.86
CA GLU A 181 -11.63 -8.86 4.19
C GLU A 181 -11.94 -7.36 4.10
N VAL A 182 -11.51 -6.72 3.02
CA VAL A 182 -11.82 -5.31 2.73
C VAL A 182 -13.34 -5.12 2.58
N GLU A 183 -14.02 -6.01 1.88
CA GLU A 183 -15.49 -5.97 1.74
C GLU A 183 -16.23 -6.11 3.08
N LEU A 184 -15.72 -6.93 3.97
CA LEU A 184 -16.27 -7.04 5.33
C LEU A 184 -16.11 -5.73 6.11
N LEU A 185 -14.96 -5.08 6.01
CA LEU A 185 -14.73 -3.77 6.60
C LEU A 185 -15.66 -2.71 6.01
N TYR A 186 -15.88 -2.69 4.68
CA TYR A 186 -16.83 -1.78 4.03
C TYR A 186 -18.25 -1.96 4.57
N GLY A 187 -18.69 -3.19 4.72
CA GLY A 187 -19.97 -3.50 5.34
C GLY A 187 -20.07 -2.96 6.78
N LEU A 188 -18.99 -3.03 7.54
CA LEU A 188 -18.93 -2.48 8.90
C LEU A 188 -18.97 -0.95 8.89
N VAL A 189 -18.18 -0.29 8.06
CA VAL A 189 -18.18 1.18 7.89
C VAL A 189 -19.56 1.70 7.54
N ARG A 190 -20.27 1.09 6.58
CA ARG A 190 -21.64 1.46 6.20
C ARG A 190 -22.63 1.31 7.36
N ARG A 191 -22.50 0.25 8.20
CA ARG A 191 -23.34 0.10 9.40
C ARG A 191 -23.07 1.17 10.45
N LEU A 192 -21.81 1.56 10.65
CA LEU A 192 -21.45 2.64 11.56
C LEU A 192 -22.01 3.98 11.09
N GLN A 193 -21.90 4.26 9.80
CA GLN A 193 -22.48 5.43 9.14
C GLN A 193 -24.00 5.51 9.37
N GLN A 194 -24.73 4.41 9.14
CA GLN A 194 -26.20 4.34 9.38
C GLN A 194 -26.59 4.60 10.83
N ARG A 195 -25.68 4.35 11.79
CA ARG A 195 -25.88 4.65 13.21
C ARG A 195 -25.55 6.10 13.57
N GLY A 196 -25.22 6.94 12.60
CA GLY A 196 -24.87 8.34 12.82
C GLY A 196 -23.44 8.56 13.31
N ILE A 197 -22.57 7.54 13.29
CA ILE A 197 -21.16 7.70 13.62
C ILE A 197 -20.46 8.34 12.42
N GLY A 198 -19.78 9.47 12.66
CA GLY A 198 -18.93 10.10 11.65
C GLY A 198 -17.61 9.34 11.51
N LEU A 199 -17.10 9.27 10.29
CA LEU A 199 -15.84 8.61 10.00
C LEU A 199 -14.91 9.56 9.24
N LEU A 200 -13.71 9.76 9.76
CA LEU A 200 -12.63 10.43 9.07
C LEU A 200 -11.68 9.36 8.54
N TYR A 201 -11.73 9.10 7.24
CA TYR A 201 -11.12 7.95 6.58
C TYR A 201 -9.88 8.37 5.80
N VAL A 202 -8.72 7.87 6.19
CA VAL A 202 -7.46 8.11 5.45
C VAL A 202 -7.10 6.87 4.68
N SER A 203 -7.00 6.97 3.37
CA SER A 203 -6.52 5.91 2.49
C SER A 203 -5.71 6.48 1.33
N HIS A 204 -4.77 5.71 0.84
CA HIS A 204 -4.07 5.97 -0.42
C HIS A 204 -4.68 5.16 -1.59
N ARG A 205 -5.64 4.28 -1.32
CA ARG A 205 -6.39 3.51 -2.32
C ARG A 205 -7.61 4.31 -2.75
N LEU A 206 -7.57 4.85 -3.95
CA LEU A 206 -8.65 5.70 -4.45
C LEU A 206 -9.98 4.93 -4.61
N THR A 207 -9.93 3.65 -4.95
CA THR A 207 -11.13 2.79 -5.01
C THR A 207 -11.89 2.79 -3.69
N GLU A 208 -11.22 2.62 -2.55
CA GLU A 208 -11.84 2.68 -1.22
C GLU A 208 -12.49 4.03 -0.93
N VAL A 209 -11.81 5.10 -1.34
CA VAL A 209 -12.29 6.48 -1.17
C VAL A 209 -13.59 6.69 -1.94
N PHE A 210 -13.65 6.26 -3.20
CA PHE A 210 -14.85 6.37 -4.04
C PHE A 210 -15.99 5.48 -3.55
N ASP A 211 -15.70 4.28 -3.03
CA ASP A 211 -16.71 3.32 -2.58
C ASP A 211 -17.37 3.70 -1.24
N LEU A 212 -16.64 4.40 -0.38
CA LEU A 212 -17.07 4.64 1.01
C LEU A 212 -17.42 6.08 1.31
N SER A 213 -16.71 7.06 0.75
CA SER A 213 -16.83 8.44 1.21
C SER A 213 -17.90 9.23 0.47
N GLY A 214 -18.58 10.12 1.23
CA GLY A 214 -19.48 11.14 0.66
C GLY A 214 -18.74 12.40 0.20
N ARG A 215 -17.68 12.78 0.94
CA ARG A 215 -16.81 13.92 0.61
C ARG A 215 -15.35 13.53 0.73
N ILE A 216 -14.52 14.23 -0.04
CA ILE A 216 -13.07 13.99 -0.11
C ILE A 216 -12.35 15.32 0.07
N THR A 217 -11.47 15.39 1.06
CA THR A 217 -10.53 16.52 1.22
C THR A 217 -9.17 16.11 0.72
N VAL A 218 -8.60 16.91 -0.19
CA VAL A 218 -7.26 16.74 -0.71
C VAL A 218 -6.29 17.62 0.07
N LEU A 219 -5.27 16.99 0.68
CA LEU A 219 -4.13 17.67 1.30
C LEU A 219 -2.90 17.57 0.39
N LYS A 220 -2.19 18.70 0.26
CA LYS A 220 -0.90 18.76 -0.43
C LYS A 220 0.01 19.78 0.27
N ASP A 221 1.25 19.38 0.52
CA ASP A 221 2.28 20.25 1.14
C ASP A 221 1.79 20.96 2.42
N GLY A 222 1.02 20.24 3.25
CA GLY A 222 0.48 20.76 4.51
C GLY A 222 -0.75 21.65 4.38
N ARG A 223 -1.31 21.83 3.18
CA ARG A 223 -2.47 22.70 2.91
C ARG A 223 -3.64 21.91 2.35
N ARG A 224 -4.85 22.40 2.59
CA ARG A 224 -6.05 21.92 1.91
C ARG A 224 -6.08 22.49 0.48
N VAL A 225 -6.01 21.61 -0.52
CA VAL A 225 -6.16 21.99 -1.93
C VAL A 225 -7.64 22.23 -2.25
N THR A 226 -8.47 21.24 -1.91
CA THR A 226 -9.92 21.28 -2.14
C THR A 226 -10.65 20.31 -1.21
N THR A 227 -11.96 20.50 -1.08
CA THR A 227 -12.91 19.49 -0.58
C THR A 227 -14.02 19.38 -1.61
N VAL A 228 -14.30 18.17 -2.07
CA VAL A 228 -15.28 17.88 -3.12
C VAL A 228 -16.23 16.76 -2.68
N ASP A 229 -17.44 16.78 -3.22
CA ASP A 229 -18.35 15.66 -3.09
C ASP A 229 -17.86 14.50 -3.98
N THR A 230 -17.90 13.27 -3.47
CA THR A 230 -17.40 12.10 -4.18
C THR A 230 -18.15 11.89 -5.49
N ALA A 231 -19.46 12.18 -5.51
CA ALA A 231 -20.29 12.05 -6.72
C ALA A 231 -19.93 13.05 -7.82
N ASP A 232 -19.30 14.19 -7.48
CA ASP A 232 -18.99 15.28 -8.39
C ASP A 232 -17.54 15.26 -8.89
N THR A 233 -16.77 14.23 -8.55
CA THR A 233 -15.35 14.12 -8.93
C THR A 233 -15.03 12.78 -9.59
N THR A 234 -13.90 12.72 -10.25
CA THR A 234 -13.37 11.51 -10.87
C THR A 234 -11.98 11.20 -10.32
N THR A 235 -11.54 9.94 -10.48
CA THR A 235 -10.18 9.52 -10.11
C THR A 235 -9.13 10.44 -10.72
N ASP A 236 -9.28 10.80 -12.00
CA ASP A 236 -8.35 11.69 -12.73
C ASP A 236 -8.28 13.08 -12.10
N THR A 237 -9.45 13.65 -11.77
CA THR A 237 -9.52 14.97 -11.14
C THR A 237 -8.90 14.96 -9.76
N LEU A 238 -9.16 13.89 -8.99
CA LEU A 238 -8.62 13.73 -7.63
C LEU A 238 -7.11 13.59 -7.65
N VAL A 239 -6.55 12.74 -8.53
CA VAL A 239 -5.11 12.59 -8.73
C VAL A 239 -4.46 13.91 -9.18
N ARG A 240 -5.12 14.66 -10.07
CA ARG A 240 -4.63 15.99 -10.47
C ARG A 240 -4.51 16.93 -9.26
N HIS A 241 -5.48 16.94 -8.36
CA HIS A 241 -5.41 17.74 -7.13
C HIS A 241 -4.32 17.27 -6.17
N MET A 242 -4.09 15.94 -6.07
CA MET A 242 -3.07 15.36 -5.19
C MET A 242 -1.65 15.63 -5.70
N VAL A 243 -1.39 15.33 -6.99
CA VAL A 243 -0.04 15.33 -7.58
C VAL A 243 0.25 16.67 -8.31
N GLY A 244 -0.79 17.32 -8.84
CA GLY A 244 -0.65 18.55 -9.63
C GLY A 244 -0.34 18.29 -11.11
N ARG A 245 -0.52 17.06 -11.62
CA ARG A 245 -0.35 16.64 -13.01
C ARG A 245 -1.58 15.88 -13.49
N GLU A 246 -1.82 15.86 -14.81
CA GLU A 246 -2.91 15.06 -15.41
C GLU A 246 -2.59 13.57 -15.38
N LEU A 247 -3.63 12.71 -15.24
CA LEU A 247 -3.46 11.25 -15.22
C LEU A 247 -2.92 10.71 -16.55
N SER A 248 -3.22 11.39 -17.66
CA SER A 248 -2.63 11.09 -18.97
C SER A 248 -1.09 11.19 -18.98
N SER A 249 -0.50 11.91 -18.01
CA SER A 249 0.93 11.98 -17.75
C SER A 249 1.39 11.17 -16.54
N TYR A 250 0.49 10.38 -15.92
CA TYR A 250 0.81 9.57 -14.73
C TYR A 250 1.56 8.29 -15.09
N TYR A 251 1.20 7.69 -16.24
CA TYR A 251 1.95 6.57 -16.80
C TYR A 251 2.79 7.09 -17.96
N PRO A 252 4.09 6.78 -18.00
CA PRO A 252 4.95 7.18 -19.10
C PRO A 252 4.58 6.46 -20.40
N ASP A 253 4.87 7.07 -21.54
CA ASP A 253 4.58 6.51 -22.86
C ASP A 253 5.12 5.10 -23.02
N ARG A 254 4.29 4.20 -23.57
CA ARG A 254 4.64 2.82 -23.87
C ARG A 254 5.61 2.75 -25.05
N ALA A 255 6.35 1.65 -25.13
CA ALA A 255 7.15 1.33 -26.32
C ALA A 255 6.24 0.97 -27.50
N ARG A 256 6.56 1.44 -28.69
CA ARG A 256 5.91 0.94 -29.90
C ARG A 256 6.50 -0.43 -30.26
N PRO A 257 5.74 -1.35 -30.83
CA PRO A 257 6.26 -2.67 -31.22
C PRO A 257 7.52 -2.61 -32.10
N ALA A 258 7.65 -1.55 -32.94
CA ALA A 258 8.80 -1.34 -33.78
C ALA A 258 10.07 -0.88 -33.01
N ASP A 259 9.92 -0.38 -31.80
CA ASP A 259 11.02 0.11 -30.97
C ASP A 259 11.58 -1.00 -30.05
N LEU A 260 10.92 -2.18 -30.01
CA LEU A 260 11.36 -3.32 -29.22
C LEU A 260 12.60 -4.00 -29.82
N GLY A 261 13.58 -4.27 -28.98
CA GLY A 261 14.80 -4.96 -29.35
C GLY A 261 14.68 -6.49 -29.42
N PRO A 262 15.81 -7.19 -29.45
CA PRO A 262 15.83 -8.65 -29.51
C PRO A 262 15.26 -9.29 -28.24
N VAL A 263 14.85 -10.56 -28.36
CA VAL A 263 14.45 -11.38 -27.20
C VAL A 263 15.66 -11.58 -26.29
N ARG A 264 15.52 -11.15 -25.03
CA ARG A 264 16.52 -11.28 -23.98
C ARG A 264 16.36 -12.58 -23.20
N LEU A 265 15.14 -12.88 -22.79
CA LEU A 265 14.85 -14.06 -21.98
C LEU A 265 13.68 -14.82 -22.60
N THR A 266 13.83 -16.15 -22.68
CA THR A 266 12.72 -17.05 -23.06
C THR A 266 12.64 -18.17 -22.04
N ALA A 267 11.43 -18.52 -21.62
CA ALA A 267 11.12 -19.77 -20.95
C ALA A 267 10.17 -20.56 -21.86
N ARG A 268 10.46 -21.86 -22.12
CA ARG A 268 9.66 -22.75 -22.97
C ARG A 268 9.33 -24.03 -22.25
N ASP A 269 8.06 -24.38 -22.23
CA ASP A 269 7.48 -25.53 -21.51
C ASP A 269 8.05 -25.65 -20.09
N ALA A 270 8.32 -24.49 -19.47
CA ALA A 270 8.99 -24.43 -18.19
C ALA A 270 8.02 -24.70 -17.04
N GLY A 271 8.45 -25.50 -16.06
CA GLY A 271 7.59 -25.89 -14.96
C GLY A 271 8.34 -26.23 -13.68
N ASN A 272 7.62 -26.16 -12.56
CA ASN A 272 8.03 -26.63 -11.26
C ASN A 272 6.82 -27.08 -10.44
N ARG A 273 6.93 -27.16 -9.10
CA ARG A 273 5.80 -27.60 -8.24
C ARG A 273 4.57 -26.68 -8.34
N LYS A 274 4.73 -25.38 -8.67
CA LYS A 274 3.67 -24.37 -8.70
C LYS A 274 3.31 -23.95 -10.13
N LEU A 275 4.21 -24.11 -11.08
CA LEU A 275 4.08 -23.63 -12.46
C LEU A 275 4.11 -24.80 -13.45
N ARG A 276 3.33 -24.70 -14.53
CA ARG A 276 3.17 -25.78 -15.51
C ARG A 276 3.10 -25.24 -16.94
N GLY A 277 4.01 -25.68 -17.80
CA GLY A 277 4.00 -25.33 -19.22
C GLY A 277 4.03 -23.81 -19.43
N ILE A 278 5.02 -23.15 -18.84
CA ILE A 278 5.21 -21.70 -18.97
C ILE A 278 5.95 -21.43 -20.27
N ASP A 279 5.29 -20.70 -21.17
CA ASP A 279 5.87 -20.16 -22.39
C ASP A 279 5.82 -18.64 -22.33
N VAL A 280 6.97 -17.99 -22.13
CA VAL A 280 7.08 -16.54 -22.02
C VAL A 280 8.36 -16.03 -22.66
N GLU A 281 8.27 -14.90 -23.35
CA GLU A 281 9.40 -14.19 -23.93
C GLU A 281 9.44 -12.76 -23.39
N LEU A 282 10.64 -12.26 -23.12
CA LEU A 282 10.90 -10.88 -22.72
C LEU A 282 11.86 -10.23 -23.73
N ARG A 283 11.50 -9.06 -24.25
CA ARG A 283 12.31 -8.33 -25.23
C ARG A 283 13.03 -7.15 -24.61
N ALA A 284 14.19 -6.82 -25.14
CA ALA A 284 14.85 -5.56 -24.80
C ALA A 284 13.96 -4.36 -25.13
N GLY A 285 13.87 -3.42 -24.20
CA GLY A 285 12.99 -2.25 -24.37
C GLY A 285 11.52 -2.46 -23.99
N GLU A 286 11.16 -3.70 -23.60
CA GLU A 286 9.80 -4.08 -23.27
C GLU A 286 9.50 -4.02 -21.77
N VAL A 287 8.29 -3.60 -21.42
CA VAL A 287 7.66 -3.86 -20.13
C VAL A 287 6.54 -4.87 -20.35
N LEU A 288 6.81 -6.14 -20.04
CA LEU A 288 5.81 -7.21 -20.04
C LEU A 288 5.05 -7.21 -18.72
N GLY A 289 3.76 -6.93 -18.76
CA GLY A 289 2.87 -7.03 -17.62
C GLY A 289 2.49 -8.49 -17.31
N VAL A 290 2.35 -8.82 -16.03
CA VAL A 290 1.84 -10.12 -15.58
C VAL A 290 0.63 -9.89 -14.70
N GLY A 291 -0.56 -10.18 -15.25
CA GLY A 291 -1.86 -10.12 -14.57
C GLY A 291 -2.32 -11.48 -14.05
N GLY A 292 -3.44 -11.47 -13.32
CA GLY A 292 -4.09 -12.69 -12.82
C GLY A 292 -4.58 -12.52 -11.37
N LEU A 293 -5.44 -13.43 -10.92
CA LEU A 293 -5.97 -13.41 -9.55
C LEU A 293 -4.87 -13.70 -8.52
N GLN A 294 -5.14 -13.36 -7.25
CA GLN A 294 -4.25 -13.72 -6.15
C GLN A 294 -4.09 -15.25 -6.09
N GLY A 295 -2.85 -15.74 -5.96
CA GLY A 295 -2.56 -17.18 -5.98
C GLY A 295 -2.43 -17.79 -7.37
N ALA A 296 -2.67 -17.05 -8.47
CA ALA A 296 -2.56 -17.53 -9.85
C ALA A 296 -1.14 -17.98 -10.27
N GLY A 297 -0.11 -17.62 -9.48
CA GLY A 297 1.28 -18.01 -9.74
C GLY A 297 2.17 -16.87 -10.26
N ARG A 298 1.71 -15.61 -10.25
CA ARG A 298 2.47 -14.44 -10.73
C ARG A 298 3.84 -14.33 -10.09
N SER A 299 3.88 -14.19 -8.76
CA SER A 299 5.16 -14.12 -7.99
C SER A 299 5.97 -15.41 -8.11
N ALA A 300 5.30 -16.58 -8.26
CA ALA A 300 6.00 -17.85 -8.48
C ALA A 300 6.78 -17.84 -9.81
N LEU A 301 6.24 -17.18 -10.86
CA LEU A 301 6.95 -16.99 -12.14
C LEU A 301 8.23 -16.17 -11.97
N ALA A 302 8.15 -14.99 -11.32
CA ALA A 302 9.31 -14.14 -11.08
C ALA A 302 10.36 -14.87 -10.19
N ARG A 303 9.91 -15.56 -9.13
CA ARG A 303 10.78 -16.36 -8.25
C ARG A 303 11.44 -17.51 -8.98
N ALA A 304 10.77 -18.15 -9.93
CA ALA A 304 11.36 -19.23 -10.75
C ALA A 304 12.44 -18.69 -11.70
N LEU A 305 12.16 -17.58 -12.40
CA LEU A 305 13.11 -16.90 -13.27
C LEU A 305 14.33 -16.35 -12.51
N PHE A 306 14.15 -15.96 -11.25
CA PHE A 306 15.25 -15.52 -10.39
C PHE A 306 15.97 -16.67 -9.68
N GLY A 307 15.46 -17.91 -9.79
CA GLY A 307 16.10 -19.10 -9.20
C GLY A 307 15.90 -19.25 -7.69
N VAL A 308 14.88 -18.61 -7.11
CA VAL A 308 14.43 -18.86 -5.71
C VAL A 308 13.70 -20.20 -5.65
N ASP A 309 12.72 -20.39 -6.55
CA ASP A 309 11.97 -21.63 -6.74
C ASP A 309 12.17 -22.12 -8.19
N PRO A 310 13.37 -22.66 -8.55
CA PRO A 310 13.78 -22.84 -9.95
C PRO A 310 12.87 -23.76 -10.74
N PHE A 311 12.80 -23.56 -12.04
CA PHE A 311 12.16 -24.51 -12.95
C PHE A 311 12.88 -25.85 -12.90
N THR A 312 12.09 -26.94 -12.92
CA THR A 312 12.56 -28.33 -12.92
C THR A 312 12.39 -29.00 -14.26
N THR A 313 11.51 -28.47 -15.11
CA THR A 313 11.23 -28.90 -16.48
C THR A 313 11.32 -27.74 -17.44
N GLY A 314 11.39 -28.03 -18.75
CA GLY A 314 11.51 -27.01 -19.78
C GLY A 314 12.87 -26.40 -19.93
N GLU A 315 12.95 -25.34 -20.71
CA GLU A 315 14.19 -24.66 -21.03
C GLU A 315 14.07 -23.15 -20.79
N VAL A 316 15.14 -22.55 -20.25
CA VAL A 316 15.27 -21.09 -20.14
C VAL A 316 16.48 -20.65 -20.93
N THR A 317 16.31 -19.66 -21.80
CA THR A 317 17.40 -19.06 -22.56
C THR A 317 17.56 -17.57 -22.19
N LEU A 318 18.79 -17.10 -22.21
CA LEU A 318 19.13 -15.68 -22.03
C LEU A 318 20.07 -15.28 -23.18
N ASP A 319 19.68 -14.25 -23.94
CA ASP A 319 20.35 -13.82 -25.18
C ASP A 319 20.64 -15.03 -26.12
N GLY A 320 19.65 -15.91 -26.29
CA GLY A 320 19.73 -17.11 -27.13
C GLY A 320 20.61 -18.27 -26.56
N ARG A 321 21.14 -18.15 -25.36
CA ARG A 321 21.94 -19.19 -24.71
C ARG A 321 21.15 -19.86 -23.60
N THR A 322 21.11 -21.20 -23.58
CA THR A 322 20.46 -21.94 -22.49
C THR A 322 21.16 -21.67 -21.16
N VAL A 323 20.38 -21.27 -20.14
CA VAL A 323 20.88 -20.98 -18.81
C VAL A 323 20.15 -21.83 -17.75
N ARG A 324 20.86 -22.19 -16.69
CA ARG A 324 20.29 -22.92 -15.55
C ARG A 324 20.28 -22.03 -14.33
N LEU A 325 19.11 -21.43 -14.08
CA LEU A 325 18.88 -20.48 -12.98
C LEU A 325 18.51 -21.22 -11.68
N ARG A 326 19.49 -21.92 -11.08
CA ARG A 326 19.27 -22.79 -9.91
C ARG A 326 19.35 -22.07 -8.56
N SER A 327 19.71 -20.81 -8.54
CA SER A 327 19.80 -19.99 -7.34
C SER A 327 19.79 -18.50 -7.71
N PRO A 328 19.39 -17.61 -6.76
CA PRO A 328 19.46 -16.16 -6.94
C PRO A 328 20.86 -15.68 -7.38
N ARG A 329 21.91 -16.28 -6.82
CA ARG A 329 23.30 -15.91 -7.17
C ARG A 329 23.62 -16.23 -8.63
N THR A 330 23.07 -17.32 -9.16
CA THR A 330 23.25 -17.68 -10.58
C THR A 330 22.50 -16.69 -11.48
N ALA A 331 21.28 -16.32 -11.13
CA ALA A 331 20.47 -15.33 -11.85
C ALA A 331 21.14 -13.95 -11.84
N MET A 332 21.60 -13.48 -10.68
CA MET A 332 22.33 -12.22 -10.56
C MET A 332 23.58 -12.18 -11.46
N ARG A 333 24.37 -13.26 -11.52
CA ARG A 333 25.54 -13.35 -12.40
C ARG A 333 25.18 -13.41 -13.88
N ALA A 334 23.99 -13.86 -14.20
CA ALA A 334 23.45 -13.87 -15.55
C ALA A 334 22.81 -12.51 -15.95
N GLY A 335 22.85 -11.50 -15.06
CA GLY A 335 22.29 -10.19 -15.35
C GLY A 335 20.78 -10.08 -15.10
N ILE A 336 20.22 -10.92 -14.23
CA ILE A 336 18.80 -10.85 -13.82
C ILE A 336 18.70 -10.26 -12.42
N ALA A 337 17.84 -9.28 -12.25
CA ALA A 337 17.52 -8.67 -10.96
C ALA A 337 16.03 -8.93 -10.58
N TYR A 338 15.75 -9.00 -9.28
CA TYR A 338 14.41 -9.26 -8.76
C TYR A 338 14.06 -8.33 -7.60
N VAL A 339 13.05 -7.53 -7.82
CA VAL A 339 12.43 -6.66 -6.79
C VAL A 339 11.22 -7.40 -6.26
N THR A 340 11.29 -7.81 -4.99
CA THR A 340 10.28 -8.65 -4.33
C THR A 340 9.04 -7.86 -3.88
N GLU A 341 7.88 -8.51 -3.82
CA GLU A 341 6.65 -7.99 -3.25
C GLU A 341 6.80 -7.66 -1.75
N ASP A 342 7.41 -8.57 -0.98
CA ASP A 342 7.65 -8.35 0.45
C ASP A 342 8.92 -7.54 0.69
N ARG A 343 8.79 -6.22 0.53
CA ARG A 343 9.90 -5.30 0.77
C ARG A 343 10.44 -5.40 2.19
N LYS A 344 9.54 -5.50 3.22
CA LYS A 344 9.94 -5.46 4.63
C LYS A 344 10.61 -6.77 5.09
N GLY A 345 10.10 -7.92 4.64
CA GLY A 345 10.59 -9.23 5.05
C GLY A 345 11.74 -9.75 4.19
N GLU A 346 11.68 -9.55 2.86
CA GLU A 346 12.66 -10.06 1.92
C GLU A 346 13.52 -8.96 1.26
N GLY A 347 12.96 -7.74 1.14
CA GLY A 347 13.60 -6.67 0.35
C GLY A 347 14.68 -5.90 1.09
N ILE A 348 14.60 -5.68 2.41
CA ILE A 348 15.53 -4.86 3.18
C ILE A 348 16.03 -5.56 4.45
N VAL A 349 17.17 -5.10 4.95
CA VAL A 349 17.65 -5.44 6.31
C VAL A 349 17.44 -4.20 7.19
N PRO A 350 16.37 -4.16 8.02
CA PRO A 350 15.86 -2.92 8.63
C PRO A 350 16.86 -2.15 9.49
N ARG A 351 17.73 -2.86 10.21
CA ARG A 351 18.72 -2.28 11.11
C ARG A 351 20.07 -1.95 10.43
N GLN A 352 20.23 -2.26 9.17
CA GLN A 352 21.40 -1.86 8.40
C GLN A 352 21.21 -0.48 7.77
N SER A 353 22.35 0.15 7.47
CA SER A 353 22.36 1.47 6.82
C SER A 353 21.79 1.44 5.40
N VAL A 354 21.44 2.60 4.87
CA VAL A 354 21.05 2.80 3.47
C VAL A 354 22.13 2.25 2.53
N LEU A 355 23.40 2.62 2.78
CA LEU A 355 24.51 2.17 1.97
C LEU A 355 24.73 0.65 2.04
N ASP A 356 24.66 0.05 3.23
CA ASP A 356 24.81 -1.39 3.38
C ASP A 356 23.71 -2.17 2.67
N ASN A 357 22.47 -1.70 2.78
CA ASN A 357 21.35 -2.27 2.04
C ASN A 357 21.55 -2.18 0.53
N ALA A 358 22.02 -1.05 0.02
CA ALA A 358 22.27 -0.88 -1.41
C ALA A 358 23.44 -1.71 -1.92
N LEU A 359 24.41 -2.07 -1.08
CA LEU A 359 25.58 -2.89 -1.44
C LEU A 359 25.32 -4.40 -1.39
N LEU A 360 24.18 -4.88 -0.84
CA LEU A 360 23.95 -6.32 -0.60
C LEU A 360 24.15 -7.19 -1.85
N ALA A 361 23.50 -6.86 -2.96
CA ALA A 361 23.58 -7.66 -4.18
C ALA A 361 24.99 -7.68 -4.78
N SER A 362 25.67 -6.54 -4.82
CA SER A 362 27.05 -6.45 -5.33
C SER A 362 28.05 -7.23 -4.45
N ARG A 363 27.85 -7.25 -3.14
CA ARG A 363 28.65 -8.08 -2.21
C ARG A 363 28.42 -9.58 -2.42
N ALA A 364 27.21 -9.99 -2.80
CA ALA A 364 26.87 -11.39 -3.05
C ALA A 364 27.48 -11.94 -4.35
N VAL A 365 27.69 -11.08 -5.36
CA VAL A 365 28.17 -11.49 -6.70
C VAL A 365 29.66 -11.30 -6.87
N PHE A 366 30.22 -10.20 -6.40
CA PHE A 366 31.62 -9.86 -6.62
C PHE A 366 32.51 -10.25 -5.43
N ALA A 367 33.77 -10.59 -5.72
CA ALA A 367 34.72 -10.95 -4.68
C ALA A 367 34.95 -9.82 -3.67
N ALA A 368 35.04 -10.16 -2.39
CA ALA A 368 35.00 -9.24 -1.27
C ALA A 368 36.09 -8.13 -1.29
N ARG A 369 37.27 -8.40 -1.89
CA ARG A 369 38.42 -7.51 -1.82
C ARG A 369 38.64 -6.64 -3.07
N SER A 370 38.23 -7.06 -4.26
CA SER A 370 38.45 -6.30 -5.50
C SER A 370 37.39 -5.22 -5.72
N GLY A 371 37.82 -3.99 -5.93
CA GLY A 371 36.95 -2.89 -6.34
C GLY A 371 35.92 -2.41 -5.31
N ARG A 372 36.15 -2.60 -4.00
CA ARG A 372 35.21 -2.15 -2.95
C ARG A 372 34.91 -0.66 -3.02
N ALA A 373 35.95 0.17 -3.19
CA ALA A 373 35.79 1.61 -3.29
C ALA A 373 34.97 2.01 -4.53
N ALA A 374 35.28 1.41 -5.70
CA ALA A 374 34.55 1.67 -6.94
C ALA A 374 33.08 1.24 -6.85
N ARG A 375 32.79 0.07 -6.25
CA ARG A 375 31.39 -0.36 -6.00
C ARG A 375 30.65 0.59 -5.09
N THR A 376 31.29 1.04 -4.03
CA THR A 376 30.68 2.01 -3.09
C THR A 376 30.39 3.33 -3.79
N ALA A 377 31.33 3.83 -4.61
CA ALA A 377 31.13 5.05 -5.40
C ALA A 377 29.96 4.85 -6.39
N ARG A 378 29.93 3.75 -7.13
CA ARG A 378 28.83 3.44 -8.05
C ARG A 378 27.46 3.36 -7.37
N VAL A 379 27.38 2.72 -6.20
CA VAL A 379 26.14 2.64 -5.43
C VAL A 379 25.68 4.01 -4.96
N ARG A 380 26.59 4.90 -4.53
CA ARG A 380 26.25 6.28 -4.17
C ARG A 380 25.71 7.08 -5.35
N GLU A 381 26.33 6.94 -6.53
CA GLU A 381 25.83 7.53 -7.77
C GLU A 381 24.40 7.06 -8.07
N LEU A 382 24.13 5.75 -7.92
CA LEU A 382 22.80 5.18 -8.15
C LEU A 382 21.78 5.63 -7.12
N LEU A 383 22.14 5.72 -5.83
CA LEU A 383 21.26 6.26 -4.79
C LEU A 383 20.88 7.72 -5.10
N ALA A 384 21.84 8.52 -5.60
CA ALA A 384 21.57 9.88 -6.04
C ALA A 384 20.72 9.92 -7.32
N ALA A 385 21.01 9.05 -8.31
CA ALA A 385 20.27 8.98 -9.58
C ALA A 385 18.80 8.56 -9.42
N VAL A 386 18.48 7.74 -8.42
CA VAL A 386 17.09 7.39 -8.06
C VAL A 386 16.51 8.34 -7.00
N GLU A 387 17.24 9.41 -6.64
CA GLU A 387 16.80 10.46 -5.71
C GLU A 387 16.36 9.90 -4.35
N VAL A 388 17.19 9.06 -3.72
CA VAL A 388 16.94 8.62 -2.34
C VAL A 388 17.08 9.79 -1.38
N ARG A 389 16.03 10.05 -0.60
CA ARG A 389 16.05 11.06 0.46
C ARG A 389 16.37 10.39 1.79
N ALA A 390 17.61 10.57 2.27
CA ALA A 390 18.11 10.08 3.54
C ALA A 390 18.96 11.17 4.20
N ALA A 391 19.09 11.14 5.54
CA ALA A 391 19.96 12.07 6.27
C ALA A 391 21.45 11.80 5.99
N GLY A 392 21.79 10.61 5.50
CA GLY A 392 23.14 10.18 5.12
C GLY A 392 23.20 8.70 4.83
N ASP A 393 24.36 8.24 4.34
CA ASP A 393 24.63 6.84 4.00
C ASP A 393 24.43 5.86 5.17
N ASP A 394 24.74 6.32 6.40
CA ASP A 394 24.73 5.52 7.63
C ASP A 394 23.35 5.47 8.31
N GLN A 395 22.36 6.21 7.80
CA GLN A 395 21.00 6.15 8.32
C GLN A 395 20.42 4.74 8.19
N GLU A 396 19.86 4.18 9.27
CA GLU A 396 19.16 2.90 9.20
C GLU A 396 17.96 3.00 8.25
N ILE A 397 17.84 2.01 7.32
CA ILE A 397 16.82 2.04 6.26
C ILE A 397 15.39 2.02 6.79
N ARG A 398 15.16 1.46 7.98
CA ARG A 398 13.81 1.41 8.61
C ARG A 398 13.20 2.78 8.89
N PHE A 399 14.03 3.84 8.98
CA PHE A 399 13.55 5.20 9.23
C PHE A 399 13.24 5.96 7.92
N LEU A 400 13.44 5.36 6.77
CA LEU A 400 13.02 5.93 5.50
C LEU A 400 11.54 5.66 5.22
N SER A 401 10.89 6.57 4.45
CA SER A 401 9.57 6.31 3.88
C SER A 401 9.59 5.09 2.95
N GLY A 402 8.43 4.47 2.73
CA GLY A 402 8.29 3.31 1.86
C GLY A 402 8.86 3.54 0.45
N GLY A 403 8.56 4.68 -0.16
CA GLY A 403 9.10 5.03 -1.47
C GLY A 403 10.63 5.16 -1.48
N ASN A 404 11.24 5.73 -0.44
CA ASN A 404 12.71 5.81 -0.33
C ASN A 404 13.34 4.44 -0.08
N GLN A 405 12.72 3.57 0.73
CA GLN A 405 13.17 2.18 0.89
C GLN A 405 13.18 1.43 -0.45
N GLN A 406 12.12 1.61 -1.26
CA GLN A 406 12.03 1.00 -2.59
C GLN A 406 13.12 1.52 -3.54
N LYS A 407 13.40 2.81 -3.52
CA LYS A 407 14.50 3.41 -4.29
C LYS A 407 15.86 2.83 -3.89
N VAL A 408 16.11 2.56 -2.61
CA VAL A 408 17.34 1.87 -2.15
C VAL A 408 17.42 0.44 -2.68
N VAL A 409 16.30 -0.30 -2.67
CA VAL A 409 16.23 -1.65 -3.26
C VAL A 409 16.51 -1.60 -4.76
N LEU A 410 15.97 -0.62 -5.47
CA LEU A 410 16.25 -0.42 -6.90
C LEU A 410 17.73 -0.10 -7.16
N ALA A 411 18.33 0.84 -6.42
CA ALA A 411 19.75 1.17 -6.53
C ALA A 411 20.65 -0.08 -6.30
N ARG A 412 20.29 -0.95 -5.34
CA ARG A 412 20.96 -2.24 -5.10
C ARG A 412 21.04 -3.09 -6.35
N TRP A 413 19.92 -3.23 -7.06
CA TRP A 413 19.83 -4.08 -8.25
C TRP A 413 20.50 -3.44 -9.45
N LEU A 414 20.33 -2.15 -9.65
CA LEU A 414 20.98 -1.39 -10.72
C LEU A 414 22.50 -1.41 -10.60
N ALA A 415 23.05 -1.61 -9.40
CA ALA A 415 24.49 -1.76 -9.19
C ALA A 415 25.10 -3.03 -9.84
N LEU A 416 24.27 -3.96 -10.32
CA LEU A 416 24.68 -5.16 -11.05
C LEU A 416 24.60 -4.99 -12.58
N ASP A 417 24.12 -3.84 -13.07
CA ASP A 417 23.87 -3.59 -14.50
C ASP A 417 22.99 -4.68 -15.16
N PRO A 418 21.79 -4.94 -14.63
CA PRO A 418 20.98 -6.06 -15.06
C PRO A 418 20.38 -5.81 -16.46
N GLN A 419 20.36 -6.87 -17.28
CA GLN A 419 19.71 -6.86 -18.59
C GLN A 419 18.23 -7.29 -18.51
N VAL A 420 17.86 -8.00 -17.45
CA VAL A 420 16.47 -8.43 -17.16
C VAL A 420 16.10 -7.99 -15.75
N LEU A 421 14.98 -7.29 -15.64
CA LEU A 421 14.45 -6.79 -14.37
C LEU A 421 13.08 -7.40 -14.11
N LEU A 422 12.95 -8.09 -12.99
CA LEU A 422 11.69 -8.68 -12.53
C LEU A 422 11.17 -7.85 -11.38
N PHE A 423 10.04 -7.16 -11.59
CA PHE A 423 9.36 -6.36 -10.58
C PHE A 423 8.10 -7.09 -10.09
N ASP A 424 8.06 -7.41 -8.81
CA ASP A 424 6.91 -8.04 -8.17
C ASP A 424 6.25 -7.03 -7.23
N GLU A 425 5.10 -6.49 -7.65
CA GLU A 425 4.34 -5.44 -6.95
C GLU A 425 5.22 -4.22 -6.58
N PRO A 426 5.92 -3.57 -7.54
CA PRO A 426 6.97 -2.59 -7.23
C PRO A 426 6.46 -1.35 -6.50
N THR A 427 5.17 -1.06 -6.59
CA THR A 427 4.54 0.14 -6.01
C THR A 427 3.61 -0.16 -4.84
N ARG A 428 3.54 -1.42 -4.38
CA ARG A 428 2.69 -1.82 -3.26
C ARG A 428 3.10 -1.10 -1.97
N GLY A 429 2.11 -0.46 -1.32
CA GLY A 429 2.35 0.28 -0.08
C GLY A 429 3.22 1.53 -0.26
N ILE A 430 3.19 2.11 -1.45
CA ILE A 430 3.87 3.36 -1.81
C ILE A 430 2.80 4.40 -2.16
N ASP A 431 3.05 5.65 -1.81
CA ASP A 431 2.15 6.75 -2.15
C ASP A 431 2.12 7.07 -3.65
N VAL A 432 1.06 7.78 -4.06
CA VAL A 432 0.79 8.09 -5.48
C VAL A 432 1.94 8.84 -6.15
N GLY A 433 2.58 9.81 -5.46
CA GLY A 433 3.69 10.57 -6.02
C GLY A 433 4.95 9.73 -6.19
N ALA A 434 5.27 8.87 -5.21
CA ALA A 434 6.40 7.96 -5.30
C ALA A 434 6.15 6.83 -6.32
N LYS A 435 4.89 6.40 -6.55
CA LYS A 435 4.54 5.47 -7.62
C LYS A 435 4.95 6.01 -8.99
N SER A 436 4.58 7.26 -9.31
CA SER A 436 4.95 7.91 -10.58
C SER A 436 6.47 7.92 -10.81
N ALA A 437 7.27 8.23 -9.79
CA ALA A 437 8.72 8.21 -9.90
C ALA A 437 9.29 6.81 -10.20
N ILE A 438 8.65 5.74 -9.66
CA ILE A 438 9.02 4.36 -9.95
C ILE A 438 8.60 3.98 -11.38
N HIS A 439 7.41 4.38 -11.84
CA HIS A 439 6.94 4.17 -13.20
C HIS A 439 7.89 4.80 -14.23
N ASP A 440 8.27 6.07 -14.00
CA ASP A 440 9.24 6.77 -14.84
C ASP A 440 10.61 6.05 -14.87
N LEU A 441 11.05 5.54 -13.72
CA LEU A 441 12.30 4.80 -13.63
C LEU A 441 12.22 3.46 -14.38
N VAL A 442 11.15 2.67 -14.18
CA VAL A 442 10.92 1.40 -14.88
C VAL A 442 10.92 1.61 -16.40
N ARG A 443 10.18 2.63 -16.87
CA ARG A 443 10.11 2.93 -18.30
C ARG A 443 11.44 3.42 -18.86
N ARG A 444 12.19 4.22 -18.12
CA ARG A 444 13.55 4.66 -18.50
C ARG A 444 14.49 3.46 -18.63
N LEU A 445 14.49 2.53 -17.66
CA LEU A 445 15.31 1.31 -17.72
C LEU A 445 14.96 0.45 -18.95
N ALA A 446 13.67 0.32 -19.28
CA ALA A 446 13.26 -0.36 -20.50
C ALA A 446 13.79 0.38 -21.75
N ARG A 447 13.62 1.70 -21.85
CA ARG A 447 14.14 2.52 -22.99
C ARG A 447 15.65 2.40 -23.13
N ASP A 448 16.39 2.22 -22.03
CA ASP A 448 17.85 1.99 -22.01
C ASP A 448 18.21 0.54 -22.41
N GLY A 449 17.24 -0.30 -22.81
CA GLY A 449 17.43 -1.62 -23.39
C GLY A 449 17.28 -2.80 -22.41
N ALA A 450 16.88 -2.57 -21.17
CA ALA A 450 16.53 -3.66 -20.28
C ALA A 450 15.21 -4.33 -20.69
N ALA A 451 15.08 -5.64 -20.46
CA ALA A 451 13.83 -6.38 -20.56
C ALA A 451 13.17 -6.38 -19.18
N VAL A 452 11.94 -5.88 -19.08
CA VAL A 452 11.24 -5.74 -17.81
C VAL A 452 10.03 -6.68 -17.76
N LEU A 453 9.93 -7.49 -16.71
CA LEU A 453 8.72 -8.19 -16.32
C LEU A 453 8.14 -7.49 -15.10
N MET A 454 6.90 -7.03 -15.17
CA MET A 454 6.23 -6.29 -14.11
C MET A 454 4.93 -6.98 -13.70
N ILE A 455 4.89 -7.45 -12.45
CA ILE A 455 3.70 -7.99 -11.81
C ILE A 455 3.02 -6.85 -11.06
N SER A 456 1.73 -6.66 -11.29
CA SER A 456 0.91 -5.74 -10.49
C SER A 456 -0.48 -6.31 -10.26
N SER A 457 -0.99 -6.14 -9.03
CA SER A 457 -2.40 -6.37 -8.67
C SER A 457 -3.28 -5.15 -8.93
N ASP A 458 -2.67 -3.98 -9.12
CA ASP A 458 -3.33 -2.72 -9.50
C ASP A 458 -3.55 -2.75 -11.02
N LEU A 459 -4.79 -3.06 -11.47
CA LEU A 459 -5.11 -3.18 -12.89
C LEU A 459 -4.83 -1.90 -13.69
N PRO A 460 -5.17 -0.70 -13.21
CA PRO A 460 -4.75 0.55 -13.85
C PRO A 460 -3.24 0.66 -14.05
N GLU A 461 -2.45 0.27 -13.04
CA GLU A 461 -0.99 0.25 -13.16
C GLU A 461 -0.52 -0.77 -14.20
N LEU A 462 -1.03 -2.00 -14.12
CA LEU A 462 -0.70 -3.06 -15.07
C LEU A 462 -0.98 -2.63 -16.50
N LEU A 463 -2.17 -2.09 -16.74
CA LEU A 463 -2.62 -1.61 -18.05
C LEU A 463 -1.83 -0.38 -18.49
N GLY A 464 -1.58 0.58 -17.60
CA GLY A 464 -0.88 1.82 -17.90
C GLY A 464 0.60 1.64 -18.25
N MET A 465 1.27 0.70 -17.58
CA MET A 465 2.70 0.48 -17.70
C MET A 465 3.12 -0.54 -18.75
N SER A 466 2.24 -1.50 -19.12
CA SER A 466 2.65 -2.65 -19.93
C SER A 466 2.54 -2.39 -21.43
N ASP A 467 3.52 -2.90 -22.19
CA ASP A 467 3.51 -2.91 -23.65
C ASP A 467 2.69 -4.10 -24.20
N ARG A 468 2.63 -5.20 -23.45
CA ARG A 468 1.72 -6.34 -23.56
C ARG A 468 1.56 -7.02 -22.21
N ILE A 469 0.54 -7.82 -22.03
CA ILE A 469 0.20 -8.42 -20.75
C ILE A 469 0.00 -9.92 -20.94
N VAL A 470 0.67 -10.73 -20.12
CA VAL A 470 0.34 -12.15 -19.95
C VAL A 470 -0.51 -12.30 -18.70
N VAL A 471 -1.60 -13.09 -18.82
CA VAL A 471 -2.51 -13.34 -17.69
C VAL A 471 -2.28 -14.76 -17.18
N MET A 472 -2.02 -14.87 -15.88
CA MET A 472 -1.81 -16.16 -15.22
C MET A 472 -3.07 -16.67 -14.54
N ARG A 473 -3.28 -17.99 -14.61
CA ARG A 473 -4.33 -18.73 -13.90
C ARG A 473 -3.81 -20.13 -13.53
N ASP A 474 -3.97 -20.53 -12.27
CA ASP A 474 -3.64 -21.88 -11.77
C ASP A 474 -2.22 -22.35 -12.14
N GLY A 475 -1.24 -21.44 -12.08
CA GLY A 475 0.17 -21.72 -12.39
C GLY A 475 0.47 -21.90 -13.88
N ARG A 476 -0.42 -21.42 -14.77
CA ARG A 476 -0.26 -21.43 -16.24
C ARG A 476 -0.48 -20.04 -16.82
N ILE A 477 0.01 -19.80 -18.01
CA ILE A 477 -0.39 -18.63 -18.80
C ILE A 477 -1.74 -18.95 -19.45
N ALA A 478 -2.76 -18.19 -19.09
CA ALA A 478 -4.13 -18.33 -19.60
C ALA A 478 -4.29 -17.65 -20.97
N GLY A 479 -3.51 -16.61 -21.22
CA GLY A 479 -3.53 -15.88 -22.50
C GLY A 479 -2.63 -14.65 -22.44
N GLU A 480 -2.51 -13.99 -23.59
CA GLU A 480 -1.76 -12.76 -23.79
C GLU A 480 -2.66 -11.67 -24.36
N LEU A 481 -2.51 -10.45 -23.89
CA LEU A 481 -3.27 -9.27 -24.30
C LEU A 481 -2.31 -8.19 -24.83
N PRO A 482 -2.69 -7.48 -25.92
CA PRO A 482 -1.91 -6.38 -26.44
C PRO A 482 -2.02 -5.14 -25.56
N ALA A 483 -1.19 -4.15 -25.84
CA ALA A 483 -1.35 -2.80 -25.28
C ALA A 483 -2.75 -2.25 -25.61
N GLY A 484 -3.39 -1.61 -24.61
CA GLY A 484 -4.73 -1.05 -24.77
C GLY A 484 -5.88 -2.03 -24.45
N ALA A 485 -5.57 -3.24 -23.96
CA ALA A 485 -6.56 -4.11 -23.34
C ALA A 485 -7.27 -3.40 -22.18
N THR A 486 -8.48 -3.84 -21.84
CA THR A 486 -9.28 -3.31 -20.73
C THR A 486 -9.09 -4.15 -19.46
N GLU A 487 -9.52 -3.62 -18.32
CA GLU A 487 -9.58 -4.39 -17.06
C GLU A 487 -10.45 -5.63 -17.21
N GLU A 488 -11.57 -5.49 -17.91
CA GLU A 488 -12.49 -6.61 -18.19
C GLU A 488 -11.82 -7.75 -18.98
N ASP A 489 -10.94 -7.42 -19.93
CA ASP A 489 -10.20 -8.42 -20.72
C ASP A 489 -9.23 -9.21 -19.83
N VAL A 490 -8.52 -8.51 -18.93
CA VAL A 490 -7.60 -9.15 -17.98
C VAL A 490 -8.37 -10.06 -17.03
N VAL A 491 -9.48 -9.57 -16.45
CA VAL A 491 -10.31 -10.34 -15.52
C VAL A 491 -10.94 -11.55 -16.23
N ALA A 492 -11.44 -11.39 -17.44
CA ALA A 492 -12.04 -12.49 -18.22
C ALA A 492 -11.08 -13.66 -18.42
N LEU A 493 -9.82 -13.38 -18.78
CA LEU A 493 -8.78 -14.42 -18.90
C LEU A 493 -8.41 -15.01 -17.53
N ALA A 494 -8.33 -14.20 -16.49
CA ALA A 494 -7.96 -14.62 -15.14
C ALA A 494 -9.02 -15.58 -14.53
N VAL A 495 -10.31 -15.37 -14.83
CA VAL A 495 -11.42 -16.23 -14.37
C VAL A 495 -11.67 -17.41 -15.32
N GLY A 496 -11.20 -17.33 -16.56
CA GLY A 496 -11.37 -18.40 -17.56
C GLY A 496 -12.60 -18.27 -18.47
N HIS A 497 -13.15 -17.07 -18.56
CA HIS A 497 -14.16 -16.76 -19.57
C HIS A 497 -13.46 -16.40 -20.88
N VAL A 498 -13.35 -17.37 -21.79
CA VAL A 498 -12.87 -17.10 -23.15
C VAL A 498 -14.02 -16.40 -23.90
N ARG A 499 -13.88 -15.11 -24.23
CA ARG A 499 -14.71 -14.51 -25.27
C ARG A 499 -14.39 -15.24 -26.58
N ALA A 500 -15.35 -15.98 -27.11
CA ALA A 500 -15.29 -16.53 -28.48
C ALA A 500 -15.24 -15.35 -29.46
N GLY A 501 -14.05 -15.05 -29.98
CA GLY A 501 -13.89 -13.98 -30.99
C GLY A 501 -12.54 -13.29 -31.04
N ALA A 502 -11.44 -14.04 -31.13
CA ALA A 502 -10.17 -13.53 -31.64
C ALA A 502 -9.40 -14.71 -32.24
N GLN A 503 -9.71 -15.01 -33.48
CA GLN A 503 -8.85 -15.77 -34.41
C GLN A 503 -8.10 -14.79 -35.29
#